data_dc1af3e463508103b79c6dcb27e2c110
#
_entry.id   dc1af3e463508103b79c6dcb27e2c110
#
_cell.length_a   1.000
_cell.length_b   1.000
_cell.length_c   1.000
_cell.angle_alpha   90.00
_cell.angle_beta   90.00
_cell.angle_gamma   90.00
#
_symmetry.space_group_name_H-M   'P 1'
#
loop_
_entity.id
_entity.type
_entity.pdbx_description
1 polymer ?
#
loop_
_entity_poly.entity_id
_entity_poly.type
_entity_poly.pdbx_seq_one_letter_code
_entity_poly.pdbx_strand_id
1 'polypeptide(L)'
;MLPQATDGITRTIACRHTLEQTGQELDILVDNGCTVLDVIVEHPVYGQLTGQLQISSRYDVEQFLARVQAHDAAPLSMLTGGIHLHTLRCPDEAAYDRACAALKAAGLLLDD
;
A
#
# COMPACT_ATOMS: atom_id res chain seq x y z
N MET A 1 -27.13 -9.23 -10.34
CA MET A 1 -26.62 -8.88 -9.76
C MET A 1 -25.84 -8.79 -9.47
N LEU A 2 -25.47 -8.48 -9.48
CA LEU A 2 -24.74 -8.13 -9.07
C LEU A 2 -24.11 -8.21 -8.30
N PRO A 3 -24.31 -8.42 -8.06
CA PRO A 3 -23.75 -8.21 -6.99
C PRO A 3 -22.49 -7.89 -6.65
N GLN A 4 -21.83 -7.41 -6.91
CA GLN A 4 -20.68 -7.01 -6.58
C GLN A 4 -20.63 -5.97 -5.69
N ALA A 5 -21.57 -5.41 -5.53
CA ALA A 5 -21.74 -4.37 -4.56
C ALA A 5 -21.21 -4.76 -3.25
N THR A 6 -21.07 -6.01 -3.03
CA THR A 6 -20.55 -6.49 -1.79
C THR A 6 -19.05 -6.59 -1.78
N ASP A 7 -18.41 -6.08 -2.81
CA ASP A 7 -16.97 -6.23 -2.94
C ASP A 7 -16.20 -5.26 -2.09
N GLY A 8 -16.86 -4.54 -1.25
CA GLY A 8 -16.16 -3.67 -0.34
C GLY A 8 -16.05 -2.24 -0.84
N ILE A 9 -15.10 -1.52 -0.27
CA ILE A 9 -14.90 -0.11 -0.54
C ILE A 9 -13.49 0.14 -1.05
N THR A 10 -13.33 1.25 -1.75
CA THR A 10 -12.02 1.68 -2.25
C THR A 10 -11.62 2.95 -1.51
N ARG A 11 -10.40 2.98 -1.02
CA ARG A 11 -9.86 4.14 -0.28
C ARG A 11 -8.43 4.39 -0.69
N THR A 12 -7.99 5.62 -0.52
CA THR A 12 -6.60 6.00 -0.78
C THR A 12 -5.98 6.46 0.54
N ILE A 13 -4.77 5.99 0.81
CA ILE A 13 -4.03 6.41 2.00
C ILE A 13 -2.68 6.96 1.59
N ALA A 14 -2.13 7.82 2.44
CA ALA A 14 -0.79 8.36 2.26
C ALA A 14 0.11 7.80 3.36
N CYS A 15 1.27 7.29 2.95
CA CYS A 15 2.23 6.68 3.87
C CYS A 15 3.60 7.28 3.68
N ARG A 16 4.42 7.13 4.71
CA ARG A 16 5.82 7.55 4.65
C ARG A 16 6.63 6.60 5.51
N HIS A 17 7.65 5.99 4.89
CA HIS A 17 8.51 5.07 5.63
C HIS A 17 9.79 4.85 4.85
N THR A 18 10.74 4.15 5.50
CA THR A 18 12.00 3.78 4.86
C THR A 18 11.81 2.52 4.03
N LEU A 19 12.82 2.21 3.23
CA LEU A 19 12.82 1.01 2.40
C LEU A 19 12.62 -0.25 3.25
N GLU A 20 13.29 -0.30 4.41
CA GLU A 20 13.19 -1.47 5.29
C GLU A 20 11.79 -1.69 5.84
N GLN A 21 10.98 -0.66 5.88
CA GLN A 21 9.63 -0.75 6.42
C GLN A 21 8.58 -1.12 5.38
N THR A 22 8.98 -1.31 4.13
CA THR A 22 8.03 -1.63 3.05
C THR A 22 7.23 -2.88 3.35
N GLY A 23 7.90 -3.95 3.78
CA GLY A 23 7.22 -5.20 4.11
C GLY A 23 6.26 -5.04 5.27
N GLN A 24 6.66 -4.28 6.30
CA GLN A 24 5.81 -4.05 7.46
C GLN A 24 4.53 -3.31 7.06
N GLU A 25 4.64 -2.30 6.22
CA GLU A 25 3.48 -1.55 5.76
C GLU A 25 2.50 -2.46 5.01
N LEU A 26 3.00 -3.23 4.07
CA LEU A 26 2.16 -4.10 3.26
C LEU A 26 1.54 -5.20 4.09
N ASP A 27 2.30 -5.78 5.03
CA ASP A 27 1.77 -6.80 5.93
C ASP A 27 0.62 -6.27 6.77
N ILE A 28 0.75 -5.05 7.30
CA ILE A 28 -0.32 -4.45 8.09
C ILE A 28 -1.60 -4.34 7.26
N LEU A 29 -1.47 -3.91 6.01
CA LEU A 29 -2.64 -3.73 5.15
C LEU A 29 -3.33 -5.05 4.85
N VAL A 30 -2.57 -6.08 4.46
CA VAL A 30 -3.19 -7.35 4.12
C VAL A 30 -3.69 -8.09 5.36
N ASP A 31 -3.04 -7.93 6.50
CA ASP A 31 -3.49 -8.57 7.75
C ASP A 31 -4.84 -8.04 8.18
N ASN A 32 -5.20 -6.83 7.78
CA ASN A 32 -6.49 -6.24 8.12
C ASN A 32 -7.53 -6.43 7.02
N GLY A 33 -7.22 -7.25 6.03
CA GLY A 33 -8.18 -7.63 5.00
C GLY A 33 -8.18 -6.72 3.78
N CYS A 34 -7.22 -5.79 3.69
CA CYS A 34 -7.16 -4.86 2.57
C CYS A 34 -6.32 -5.43 1.43
N THR A 35 -6.71 -5.11 0.21
CA THR A 35 -5.91 -5.41 -0.97
C THR A 35 -5.24 -4.11 -1.41
N VAL A 36 -3.93 -4.16 -1.62
CA VAL A 36 -3.18 -3.00 -2.09
C VAL A 36 -3.15 -3.06 -3.61
N LEU A 37 -3.90 -2.15 -4.24
CA LEU A 37 -4.05 -2.18 -5.69
C LEU A 37 -2.85 -1.58 -6.41
N ASP A 38 -2.29 -0.50 -5.86
CA ASP A 38 -1.20 0.21 -6.52
C ASP A 38 -0.38 1.00 -5.52
N VAL A 39 0.69 1.61 -6.04
CA VAL A 39 1.46 2.62 -5.33
C VAL A 39 1.56 3.83 -6.26
N ILE A 40 1.36 5.01 -5.70
CA ILE A 40 1.35 6.25 -6.45
C ILE A 40 2.33 7.22 -5.79
N VAL A 41 3.19 7.84 -6.60
CA VAL A 41 4.11 8.85 -6.09
C VAL A 41 4.01 10.08 -6.99
N GLU A 42 4.30 11.25 -6.42
CA GLU A 42 4.30 12.51 -7.17
C GLU A 42 5.74 12.93 -7.43
N HIS A 43 6.19 12.75 -8.65
CA HIS A 43 7.56 13.07 -9.02
C HIS A 43 7.62 14.49 -9.55
N PRO A 44 8.62 15.29 -9.12
CA PRO A 44 8.67 16.72 -9.53
C PRO A 44 8.86 16.92 -11.03
N VAL A 45 9.42 15.94 -11.73
CA VAL A 45 9.64 16.08 -13.17
C VAL A 45 8.56 15.36 -13.97
N TYR A 46 8.24 14.12 -13.59
CA TYR A 46 7.33 13.28 -14.37
C TYR A 46 5.89 13.37 -13.93
N GLY A 47 5.60 14.05 -12.82
CA GLY A 47 4.26 14.09 -12.29
C GLY A 47 3.91 12.82 -11.55
N GLN A 48 2.67 12.39 -11.66
CA GLN A 48 2.21 11.23 -10.92
C GLN A 48 2.67 9.93 -11.59
N LEU A 49 3.37 9.10 -10.83
CA LEU A 49 3.83 7.79 -11.30
C LEU A 49 3.07 6.72 -10.53
N THR A 50 2.54 5.71 -11.23
CA THR A 50 1.74 4.65 -10.62
C THR A 50 2.30 3.30 -10.99
N GLY A 51 2.48 2.45 -9.98
CA GLY A 51 2.85 1.06 -10.18
C GLY A 51 1.73 0.16 -9.71
N GLN A 52 1.36 -0.83 -10.52
CA GLN A 52 0.31 -1.78 -10.17
C GLN A 52 0.87 -2.86 -9.26
N LEU A 53 0.19 -3.18 -8.17
CA LEU A 53 0.67 -4.14 -7.19
C LEU A 53 -0.22 -5.36 -7.06
N GLN A 54 -1.52 -5.18 -6.78
CA GLN A 54 -2.47 -6.27 -6.59
C GLN A 54 -2.01 -7.23 -5.50
N ILE A 55 -1.72 -6.69 -4.32
CA ILE A 55 -1.21 -7.45 -3.18
C ILE A 55 -2.34 -7.65 -2.19
N SER A 56 -2.72 -8.91 -1.93
CA SER A 56 -3.84 -9.22 -1.04
C SER A 56 -3.50 -10.22 0.05
N SER A 57 -2.27 -10.74 0.09
CA SER A 57 -1.87 -11.72 1.09
C SER A 57 -0.40 -11.52 1.45
N ARG A 58 0.01 -12.14 2.55
CA ARG A 58 1.42 -12.12 2.92
C ARG A 58 2.28 -12.82 1.89
N TYR A 59 1.75 -13.83 1.22
CA TYR A 59 2.46 -14.45 0.12
C TYR A 59 2.76 -13.44 -0.98
N ASP A 60 1.75 -12.63 -1.33
CA ASP A 60 1.95 -11.59 -2.36
C ASP A 60 3.00 -10.58 -1.92
N VAL A 61 3.01 -10.22 -0.64
CA VAL A 61 4.02 -9.31 -0.11
C VAL A 61 5.42 -9.89 -0.30
N GLU A 62 5.59 -11.16 0.06
CA GLU A 62 6.89 -11.83 -0.09
C GLU A 62 7.33 -11.88 -1.53
N GLN A 63 6.41 -12.17 -2.44
CA GLN A 63 6.73 -12.22 -3.86
C GLN A 63 7.14 -10.84 -4.38
N PHE A 64 6.45 -9.80 -3.95
CA PHE A 64 6.79 -8.44 -4.34
C PHE A 64 8.19 -8.07 -3.86
N LEU A 65 8.49 -8.32 -2.59
CA LEU A 65 9.79 -7.98 -2.03
C LEU A 65 10.91 -8.78 -2.70
N ALA A 66 10.63 -10.04 -3.02
CA ALA A 66 11.60 -10.88 -3.72
C ALA A 66 11.90 -10.34 -5.12
N ARG A 67 10.87 -9.87 -5.83
CA ARG A 67 11.07 -9.30 -7.16
C ARG A 67 11.89 -8.02 -7.11
N VAL A 68 11.61 -7.17 -6.13
CA VAL A 68 12.38 -5.94 -5.94
C VAL A 68 13.85 -6.27 -5.71
N GLN A 69 14.11 -7.24 -4.86
CA GLN A 69 15.48 -7.63 -4.53
C GLN A 69 16.16 -8.31 -5.72
N ALA A 70 15.45 -9.20 -6.41
CA ALA A 70 16.03 -9.95 -7.52
C ALA A 70 16.44 -9.04 -8.68
N HIS A 71 15.74 -7.93 -8.88
CA HIS A 71 16.05 -6.99 -9.95
C HIS A 71 16.90 -5.82 -9.48
N ASP A 72 17.30 -5.85 -8.22
CA ASP A 72 18.08 -4.76 -7.62
C ASP A 72 17.41 -3.42 -7.87
N ALA A 73 16.07 -3.41 -7.78
CA ALA A 73 15.27 -2.24 -8.07
C ALA A 73 14.81 -1.59 -6.77
N ALA A 74 14.62 -0.27 -6.81
CA ALA A 74 14.06 0.45 -5.68
C ALA A 74 12.55 0.58 -5.89
N PRO A 75 11.74 0.45 -4.83
CA PRO A 75 10.31 0.73 -4.95
C PRO A 75 10.08 2.19 -5.35
N LEU A 76 8.94 2.46 -5.99
CA LEU A 76 8.59 3.81 -6.41
C LEU A 76 8.65 4.80 -5.25
N SER A 77 8.25 4.39 -4.06
CA SER A 77 8.23 5.27 -2.89
C SER A 77 9.59 5.90 -2.60
N MET A 78 10.67 5.27 -3.03
CA MET A 78 12.01 5.82 -2.79
C MET A 78 12.30 7.04 -3.65
N LEU A 79 11.55 7.25 -4.72
CA LEU A 79 11.73 8.42 -5.58
C LEU A 79 11.30 9.71 -4.89
N THR A 80 10.49 9.61 -3.84
CA THR A 80 9.94 10.77 -3.15
C THR A 80 10.26 10.74 -1.66
N GLY A 81 11.39 10.13 -1.28
CA GLY A 81 11.81 10.12 0.11
C GLY A 81 10.93 9.26 1.01
N GLY A 82 10.26 8.28 0.44
CA GLY A 82 9.41 7.37 1.21
C GLY A 82 7.95 7.79 1.26
N ILE A 83 7.59 8.97 0.72
CA ILE A 83 6.21 9.44 0.72
C ILE A 83 5.49 8.88 -0.51
N HIS A 84 4.36 8.21 -0.27
CA HIS A 84 3.61 7.59 -1.35
C HIS A 84 2.16 7.39 -0.97
N LEU A 85 1.34 7.14 -1.99
CA LEU A 85 -0.07 6.81 -1.80
C LEU A 85 -0.31 5.37 -2.21
N HIS A 86 -1.29 4.74 -1.57
CA HIS A 86 -1.78 3.43 -2.00
C HIS A 86 -3.28 3.50 -2.20
N THR A 87 -3.77 2.90 -3.28
CA THR A 87 -5.19 2.67 -3.44
C THR A 87 -5.48 1.29 -2.85
N LEU A 88 -6.46 1.25 -1.95
CA LEU A 88 -6.81 0.03 -1.23
C LEU A 88 -8.23 -0.38 -1.57
N ARG A 89 -8.45 -1.69 -1.64
CA ARG A 89 -9.80 -2.25 -1.62
C ARG A 89 -9.96 -2.94 -0.28
N CYS A 90 -10.95 -2.54 0.48
CA CYS A 90 -11.20 -3.07 1.82
C CYS A 90 -12.58 -3.70 1.86
N PRO A 91 -12.76 -4.79 2.64
CA PRO A 91 -14.07 -5.45 2.69
C PRO A 91 -15.15 -4.55 3.27
N ASP A 92 -14.78 -3.67 4.20
CA ASP A 92 -15.73 -2.73 4.79
C ASP A 92 -14.96 -1.59 5.45
N GLU A 93 -15.71 -0.64 5.98
CA GLU A 93 -15.12 0.54 6.63
C GLU A 93 -14.32 0.15 7.88
N ALA A 94 -14.76 -0.87 8.60
CA ALA A 94 -14.08 -1.32 9.80
C ALA A 94 -12.68 -1.84 9.50
N ALA A 95 -12.53 -2.58 8.40
CA ALA A 95 -11.22 -3.08 7.98
C ALA A 95 -10.29 -1.92 7.63
N TYR A 96 -10.82 -0.92 6.91
CA TYR A 96 -10.05 0.27 6.58
C TYR A 96 -9.59 1.01 7.85
N ASP A 97 -10.51 1.18 8.81
CA ASP A 97 -10.20 1.87 10.05
C ASP A 97 -9.13 1.13 10.86
N ARG A 98 -9.22 -0.20 10.92
CA ARG A 98 -8.22 -1.01 11.61
C ARG A 98 -6.84 -0.87 10.96
N ALA A 99 -6.81 -0.89 9.64
CA ALA A 99 -5.54 -0.75 8.90
C ALA A 99 -4.92 0.61 9.16
N CYS A 100 -5.72 1.67 9.10
CA CYS A 100 -5.21 3.02 9.36
C CYS A 100 -4.69 3.15 10.78
N ALA A 101 -5.41 2.61 11.76
CA ALA A 101 -4.98 2.67 13.15
C ALA A 101 -3.66 1.92 13.36
N ALA A 102 -3.51 0.77 12.72
CA ALA A 102 -2.28 -0.02 12.84
C ALA A 102 -1.11 0.69 12.16
N LEU A 103 -1.34 1.31 11.01
CA LEU A 103 -0.28 2.06 10.32
C LEU A 103 0.12 3.28 11.15
N LYS A 104 -0.85 3.96 11.74
CA LYS A 104 -0.58 5.12 12.57
C LYS A 104 0.22 4.73 13.80
N ALA A 105 -0.15 3.63 14.45
CA ALA A 105 0.56 3.14 15.62
C ALA A 105 1.99 2.74 15.29
N ALA A 106 2.24 2.28 14.07
CA ALA A 106 3.58 1.90 13.63
C ALA A 106 4.38 3.10 13.10
N GLY A 107 3.76 4.28 13.02
CA GLY A 107 4.44 5.47 12.53
C GLY A 107 4.59 5.53 11.03
N LEU A 108 3.78 4.76 10.29
CA LEU A 108 3.90 4.67 8.84
C LEU A 108 2.89 5.52 8.09
N LEU A 109 1.78 5.89 8.74
CA LEU A 109 0.75 6.69 8.10
C LEU A 109 1.15 8.15 8.09
N LEU A 110 1.06 8.78 6.92
CA LEU A 110 1.34 10.20 6.82
C LEU A 110 0.12 10.97 7.30
N ASP A 111 0.29 11.70 8.38
CA ASP A 111 -0.79 12.42 9.01
C ASP A 111 -0.62 13.90 8.78
N ASP A 112 -1.70 14.60 8.61
CA ASP A 112 -1.64 16.04 8.39
C ASP A 112 -1.32 16.82 9.63
#